data_8ae2072708c616aa4d431a3f5673eef1
#
_entry.id   8ae2072708c616aa4d431a3f5673eef1
#
_cell.length_a   1.000
_cell.length_b   1.000
_cell.length_c   1.000
_cell.angle_alpha   90.00
_cell.angle_beta   90.00
_cell.angle_gamma   90.00
#
_symmetry.space_group_name_H-M   'P 1'
#
loop_
_entity.id
_entity.type
_entity.pdbx_description
1 polymer ?
#
loop_
_entity_poly.entity_id
_entity_poly.type
_entity_poly.pdbx_seq_one_letter_code
_entity_poly.pdbx_strand_id
1 'polypeptide(L)'
;TETTLWAGLIGGVVAVTRLVETNYGDLVTDAFRDAGETFMKTAGGEDADLPVIAVENGGGIRAGVANGNITVGDLINAFPFSNTLYMKKVTPAVLYAAMELSGTALDGQDKETGMLLQGGNSGGFLQISGFTVVYDPDAEAGQRVTSITLDGQTTPLDRNDTTTEIIMVSNNYIMSGGSSYTMLGALPKYGEAGGELETIQSYVETCLANGTLQEYAGTQNRIQMRSLGYEPKDYSVSILITDESGQPLADQRLSYRVDGRIRQNGTTDENGMLTITLSDGAHGVRLADTQQEIYIDNYSG
;
A
#
# COMPACT_ATOMS: atom_id res chain seq x y z
N THR A 1 6.63 -16.77 -8.77
CA THR A 1 6.57 -16.28 -7.39
C THR A 1 5.51 -17.06 -6.59
N GLU A 2 5.63 -17.10 -5.26
CA GLU A 2 4.63 -17.68 -4.37
C GLU A 2 3.71 -16.59 -3.79
N THR A 3 3.91 -15.34 -4.18
CA THR A 3 3.13 -14.17 -3.75
C THR A 3 2.10 -13.81 -4.80
N THR A 4 0.83 -13.68 -4.39
CA THR A 4 -0.24 -13.14 -5.23
C THR A 4 -0.30 -11.62 -5.03
N LEU A 5 -0.20 -10.86 -6.12
CA LEU A 5 -0.35 -9.41 -6.09
C LEU A 5 -1.80 -9.03 -6.36
N TRP A 6 -2.46 -8.50 -5.35
CA TRP A 6 -3.90 -8.25 -5.37
C TRP A 6 -4.27 -6.92 -6.06
N ALA A 7 -5.12 -7.04 -7.07
CA ALA A 7 -5.90 -5.93 -7.62
C ALA A 7 -7.38 -6.36 -7.83
N GLY A 8 -7.83 -7.36 -7.08
CA GLY A 8 -9.08 -8.06 -7.25
C GLY A 8 -10.34 -7.20 -7.10
N LEU A 9 -11.51 -7.84 -7.05
CA LEU A 9 -12.82 -7.20 -6.94
C LEU A 9 -13.45 -7.47 -5.57
N ILE A 10 -14.02 -6.45 -4.96
CA ILE A 10 -14.90 -6.58 -3.80
C ILE A 10 -16.32 -6.76 -4.32
N GLY A 11 -16.98 -7.85 -3.92
CA GLY A 11 -18.36 -8.14 -4.33
C GLY A 11 -18.56 -8.23 -5.85
N GLY A 12 -17.50 -8.41 -6.63
CA GLY A 12 -17.55 -8.47 -8.09
C GLY A 12 -17.75 -7.12 -8.80
N VAL A 13 -17.80 -6.00 -8.06
CA VAL A 13 -18.18 -4.67 -8.60
C VAL A 13 -17.04 -3.66 -8.54
N VAL A 14 -16.21 -3.67 -7.49
CA VAL A 14 -15.16 -2.67 -7.25
C VAL A 14 -13.79 -3.33 -7.19
N ALA A 15 -12.81 -2.76 -7.89
CA ALA A 15 -11.43 -3.18 -7.73
C ALA A 15 -10.91 -2.79 -6.35
N VAL A 16 -10.28 -3.71 -5.63
CA VAL A 16 -9.77 -3.52 -4.26
C VAL A 16 -8.80 -2.34 -4.19
N THR A 17 -7.93 -2.19 -5.21
CA THR A 17 -6.99 -1.06 -5.35
C THR A 17 -7.65 0.33 -5.38
N ARG A 18 -8.97 0.40 -5.53
CA ARG A 18 -9.73 1.65 -5.62
C ARG A 18 -10.41 2.04 -4.32
N LEU A 19 -10.17 1.30 -3.24
CA LEU A 19 -10.87 1.52 -1.98
C LEU A 19 -9.99 1.33 -0.76
N VAL A 20 -9.02 0.41 -0.84
CA VAL A 20 -8.10 0.06 0.26
C VAL A 20 -6.68 -0.11 -0.26
N GLU A 21 -5.74 -0.16 0.67
CA GLU A 21 -4.36 -0.55 0.39
C GLU A 21 -4.30 -1.97 -0.19
N THR A 22 -3.40 -2.18 -1.13
CA THR A 22 -3.14 -3.52 -1.67
C THR A 22 -1.64 -3.77 -1.76
N ASN A 23 -1.23 -5.01 -1.58
CA ASN A 23 0.16 -5.40 -1.72
C ASN A 23 0.74 -5.11 -3.11
N TYR A 24 -0.09 -5.14 -4.16
CA TYR A 24 0.34 -4.74 -5.49
C TYR A 24 0.49 -3.22 -5.61
N GLY A 25 -0.39 -2.45 -4.97
CA GLY A 25 -0.26 -1.00 -4.86
C GLY A 25 1.03 -0.61 -4.15
N ASP A 26 1.36 -1.30 -3.06
CA ASP A 26 2.61 -1.09 -2.31
C ASP A 26 3.85 -1.35 -3.16
N LEU A 27 3.89 -2.50 -3.86
CA LEU A 27 5.01 -2.85 -4.76
C LEU A 27 5.20 -1.80 -5.85
N VAL A 28 4.11 -1.38 -6.49
CA VAL A 28 4.16 -0.41 -7.60
C VAL A 28 4.62 0.95 -7.11
N THR A 29 4.10 1.41 -5.99
CA THR A 29 4.50 2.72 -5.45
C THR A 29 5.92 2.71 -4.90
N ASP A 30 6.41 1.56 -4.38
CA ASP A 30 7.83 1.39 -4.03
C ASP A 30 8.71 1.43 -5.26
N ALA A 31 8.30 0.82 -6.38
CA ALA A 31 9.03 0.91 -7.64
C ALA A 31 9.14 2.37 -8.13
N PHE A 32 8.06 3.14 -8.02
CA PHE A 32 8.07 4.57 -8.40
C PHE A 32 8.96 5.39 -7.48
N ARG A 33 8.90 5.13 -6.18
CA ARG A 33 9.73 5.79 -5.19
C ARG A 33 11.21 5.51 -5.42
N ASP A 34 11.60 4.25 -5.64
CA ASP A 34 12.98 3.83 -5.93
C ASP A 34 13.53 4.53 -7.18
N ALA A 35 12.72 4.62 -8.24
CA ALA A 35 13.08 5.36 -9.45
C ALA A 35 13.29 6.84 -9.17
N GLY A 36 12.42 7.46 -8.36
CA GLY A 36 12.56 8.85 -7.93
C GLY A 36 13.79 9.08 -7.08
N GLU A 37 14.06 8.24 -6.10
CA GLU A 37 15.26 8.31 -5.26
C GLU A 37 16.54 8.16 -6.09
N THR A 38 16.53 7.25 -7.07
CA THR A 38 17.64 7.05 -8.00
C THR A 38 17.86 8.29 -8.86
N PHE A 39 16.77 8.91 -9.36
CA PHE A 39 16.83 10.16 -10.10
C PHE A 39 17.46 11.26 -9.23
N MET A 40 16.98 11.46 -8.00
CA MET A 40 17.47 12.51 -7.08
C MET A 40 18.95 12.32 -6.75
N LYS A 41 19.39 11.11 -6.45
CA LYS A 41 20.81 10.78 -6.19
C LYS A 41 21.69 11.07 -7.41
N THR A 42 21.19 10.79 -8.62
CA THR A 42 21.93 10.98 -9.87
C THR A 42 22.00 12.47 -10.27
N ALA A 43 20.90 13.19 -10.11
CA ALA A 43 20.82 14.61 -10.41
C ALA A 43 21.69 15.45 -9.46
N GLY A 44 21.77 15.04 -8.18
CA GLY A 44 22.51 15.76 -7.15
C GLY A 44 21.94 17.16 -6.90
N GLY A 45 22.75 18.02 -6.27
CA GLY A 45 22.38 19.42 -6.00
C GLY A 45 21.67 19.59 -4.65
N GLU A 46 21.08 20.78 -4.46
CA GLU A 46 20.49 21.19 -3.17
C GLU A 46 19.26 20.36 -2.78
N ASP A 47 18.57 19.80 -3.77
CA ASP A 47 17.35 19.00 -3.57
C ASP A 47 17.63 17.50 -3.33
N ALA A 48 18.88 17.05 -3.40
CA ALA A 48 19.23 15.62 -3.37
C ALA A 48 18.76 14.89 -2.11
N ASP A 49 18.61 15.60 -1.00
CA ASP A 49 18.20 15.06 0.31
C ASP A 49 16.71 15.27 0.61
N LEU A 50 15.93 15.82 -0.33
CA LEU A 50 14.49 15.97 -0.12
C LEU A 50 13.82 14.59 0.02
N PRO A 51 12.85 14.44 0.93
CA PRO A 51 12.07 13.21 1.03
C PRO A 51 11.40 12.88 -0.30
N VAL A 52 11.47 11.61 -0.71
CA VAL A 52 10.80 11.11 -1.91
C VAL A 52 9.63 10.23 -1.49
N ILE A 53 8.45 10.55 -1.99
CA ILE A 53 7.22 9.77 -1.84
C ILE A 53 6.68 9.39 -3.21
N ALA A 54 5.86 8.36 -3.26
CA ALA A 54 5.21 7.97 -4.51
C ALA A 54 3.73 7.66 -4.29
N VAL A 55 2.95 7.88 -5.35
CA VAL A 55 1.52 7.55 -5.38
C VAL A 55 1.15 6.95 -6.73
N GLU A 56 0.17 6.02 -6.72
CA GLU A 56 -0.44 5.45 -7.93
C GLU A 56 -1.96 5.40 -7.76
N ASN A 57 -2.71 5.84 -8.75
CA ASN A 57 -4.16 5.74 -8.67
C ASN A 57 -4.65 4.30 -8.89
N GLY A 58 -5.53 3.84 -8.03
CA GLY A 58 -6.08 2.47 -8.09
C GLY A 58 -6.77 2.14 -9.42
N GLY A 59 -7.22 3.17 -10.16
CA GLY A 59 -7.71 3.02 -11.53
C GLY A 59 -6.63 2.69 -12.56
N GLY A 60 -5.36 2.96 -12.26
CA GLY A 60 -4.19 2.61 -13.09
C GLY A 60 -3.86 1.12 -13.01
N ILE A 61 -4.11 0.48 -11.88
CA ILE A 61 -3.85 -0.96 -11.67
C ILE A 61 -5.05 -1.77 -12.15
N ARG A 62 -4.94 -2.39 -13.32
CA ARG A 62 -6.07 -3.00 -14.05
C ARG A 62 -6.23 -4.50 -13.81
N ALA A 63 -5.19 -5.19 -13.38
CA ALA A 63 -5.21 -6.63 -13.11
C ALA A 63 -4.26 -6.97 -11.97
N GLY A 64 -4.53 -8.04 -11.24
CA GLY A 64 -3.59 -8.65 -10.30
C GLY A 64 -2.68 -9.64 -11.00
N VAL A 65 -1.65 -10.09 -10.29
CA VAL A 65 -0.75 -11.16 -10.73
C VAL A 65 -0.91 -12.35 -9.79
N ALA A 66 -1.27 -13.50 -10.37
CA ALA A 66 -1.45 -14.73 -9.60
C ALA A 66 -0.10 -15.29 -9.10
N ASN A 67 -0.17 -16.11 -8.06
CA ASN A 67 0.97 -16.88 -7.58
C ASN A 67 1.58 -17.75 -8.72
N GLY A 68 2.89 -17.75 -8.87
CA GLY A 68 3.61 -18.47 -9.91
C GLY A 68 4.63 -17.60 -10.65
N ASN A 69 4.79 -17.83 -11.93
CA ASN A 69 5.69 -17.01 -12.74
C ASN A 69 5.03 -15.67 -13.09
N ILE A 70 5.77 -14.58 -12.90
CA ILE A 70 5.39 -13.26 -13.42
C ILE A 70 5.91 -13.14 -14.84
N THR A 71 5.05 -12.80 -15.78
CA THR A 71 5.40 -12.55 -17.18
C THR A 71 5.26 -11.06 -17.51
N VAL A 72 5.94 -10.62 -18.56
CA VAL A 72 5.76 -9.25 -19.09
C VAL A 72 4.30 -9.03 -19.50
N GLY A 73 3.61 -10.08 -19.97
CA GLY A 73 2.19 -10.02 -20.31
C GLY A 73 1.31 -9.71 -19.11
N ASP A 74 1.63 -10.24 -17.93
CA ASP A 74 0.89 -9.92 -16.69
C ASP A 74 1.05 -8.45 -16.33
N LEU A 75 2.27 -7.91 -16.45
CA LEU A 75 2.54 -6.50 -16.20
C LEU A 75 1.83 -5.58 -17.21
N ILE A 76 1.83 -5.93 -18.50
CA ILE A 76 1.10 -5.17 -19.53
C ILE A 76 -0.41 -5.19 -19.26
N ASN A 77 -0.97 -6.32 -18.83
CA ASN A 77 -2.38 -6.41 -18.47
C ASN A 77 -2.72 -5.54 -17.23
N ALA A 78 -1.79 -5.45 -16.29
CA ALA A 78 -1.96 -4.63 -15.09
C ALA A 78 -1.78 -3.13 -15.39
N PHE A 79 -0.84 -2.75 -16.27
CA PHE A 79 -0.49 -1.37 -16.64
C PHE A 79 -0.55 -1.17 -18.16
N PRO A 80 -1.77 -1.16 -18.76
CA PRO A 80 -1.93 -1.07 -20.21
C PRO A 80 -1.74 0.35 -20.77
N PHE A 81 -1.52 1.34 -19.90
CA PHE A 81 -1.37 2.74 -20.29
C PHE A 81 0.13 3.04 -20.49
N SER A 82 0.50 3.62 -21.60
CA SER A 82 1.89 4.02 -21.86
C SER A 82 2.26 5.28 -21.08
N ASN A 83 2.14 5.21 -19.74
CA ASN A 83 2.45 6.32 -18.86
C ASN A 83 3.96 6.46 -18.65
N THR A 84 4.37 7.67 -18.27
CA THR A 84 5.70 7.97 -17.74
C THR A 84 5.60 8.49 -16.31
N LEU A 85 6.67 8.37 -15.54
CA LEU A 85 6.72 8.81 -14.15
C LEU A 85 7.19 10.26 -14.07
N TYR A 86 6.27 11.14 -13.71
CA TYR A 86 6.57 12.55 -13.44
C TYR A 86 6.92 12.74 -11.97
N MET A 87 7.84 13.68 -11.74
CA MET A 87 8.22 14.13 -10.41
C MET A 87 7.82 15.59 -10.23
N LYS A 88 7.28 15.91 -9.07
CA LYS A 88 6.93 17.29 -8.69
C LYS A 88 7.32 17.57 -7.25
N LYS A 89 7.66 18.81 -6.94
CA LYS A 89 7.76 19.30 -5.56
C LYS A 89 6.37 19.57 -5.04
N VAL A 90 6.01 18.94 -3.95
CA VAL A 90 4.74 19.18 -3.23
C VAL A 90 5.04 19.65 -1.81
N THR A 91 4.10 20.36 -1.20
CA THR A 91 4.14 20.72 0.22
C THR A 91 3.20 19.81 1.01
N PRO A 92 3.32 19.73 2.35
CA PRO A 92 2.35 19.03 3.18
C PRO A 92 0.91 19.44 2.89
N ALA A 93 0.65 20.74 2.72
CA ALA A 93 -0.70 21.22 2.38
C ALA A 93 -1.23 20.64 1.07
N VAL A 94 -0.40 20.53 0.03
CA VAL A 94 -0.78 19.91 -1.24
C VAL A 94 -0.96 18.40 -1.08
N LEU A 95 -0.10 17.74 -0.31
CA LEU A 95 -0.22 16.30 -0.04
C LEU A 95 -1.52 15.98 0.70
N TYR A 96 -1.86 16.75 1.75
CA TYR A 96 -3.16 16.60 2.43
C TYR A 96 -4.34 16.80 1.48
N ALA A 97 -4.30 17.81 0.63
CA ALA A 97 -5.36 18.05 -0.36
C ALA A 97 -5.49 16.90 -1.36
N ALA A 98 -4.37 16.30 -1.78
CA ALA A 98 -4.38 15.14 -2.66
C ALA A 98 -4.96 13.91 -1.95
N MET A 99 -4.57 13.66 -0.69
CA MET A 99 -5.09 12.52 0.07
C MET A 99 -6.57 12.71 0.46
N GLU A 100 -7.03 13.94 0.74
CA GLU A 100 -8.47 14.21 0.92
C GLU A 100 -9.27 13.91 -0.35
N LEU A 101 -8.74 14.27 -1.53
CA LEU A 101 -9.37 13.91 -2.79
C LEU A 101 -9.39 12.38 -3.01
N SER A 102 -8.28 11.70 -2.68
CA SER A 102 -8.23 10.23 -2.65
C SER A 102 -9.32 9.65 -1.74
N GLY A 103 -9.47 10.22 -0.56
CA GLY A 103 -10.50 9.84 0.43
C GLY A 103 -11.94 10.00 -0.05
N THR A 104 -12.20 10.75 -1.15
CA THR A 104 -13.55 10.81 -1.74
C THR A 104 -14.00 9.51 -2.39
N ALA A 105 -13.08 8.55 -2.58
CA ALA A 105 -13.41 7.18 -2.97
C ALA A 105 -14.20 6.42 -1.89
N LEU A 106 -14.13 6.85 -0.64
CA LEU A 106 -14.86 6.30 0.49
C LEU A 106 -16.22 7.00 0.62
N ASP A 107 -17.23 6.30 1.13
CA ASP A 107 -18.54 6.84 1.50
C ASP A 107 -19.00 6.33 2.87
N GLY A 108 -18.06 6.23 3.80
CA GLY A 108 -18.28 5.72 5.13
C GLY A 108 -18.01 4.22 5.26
N GLN A 109 -18.46 3.68 6.38
CA GLN A 109 -18.37 2.27 6.72
C GLN A 109 -19.74 1.74 7.10
N ASP A 110 -20.13 0.59 6.56
CA ASP A 110 -21.35 -0.10 6.95
C ASP A 110 -21.28 -0.51 8.42
N LYS A 111 -22.23 -0.09 9.22
CA LYS A 111 -22.19 -0.25 10.68
C LYS A 111 -22.46 -1.70 11.15
N GLU A 112 -23.05 -2.53 10.29
CA GLU A 112 -23.36 -3.93 10.62
C GLU A 112 -22.23 -4.87 10.19
N THR A 113 -21.63 -4.60 9.01
CA THR A 113 -20.64 -5.48 8.40
C THR A 113 -19.21 -4.98 8.52
N GLY A 114 -19.00 -3.71 8.91
CA GLY A 114 -17.68 -3.09 8.91
C GLY A 114 -17.11 -2.82 7.51
N MET A 115 -17.86 -3.12 6.44
CA MET A 115 -17.38 -2.93 5.07
C MET A 115 -17.32 -1.45 4.69
N LEU A 116 -16.23 -1.05 4.02
CA LEU A 116 -16.10 0.29 3.45
C LEU A 116 -17.10 0.47 2.30
N LEU A 117 -17.79 1.60 2.29
CA LEU A 117 -18.71 1.99 1.24
C LEU A 117 -17.97 2.80 0.18
N GLN A 118 -18.27 2.47 -1.09
CA GLN A 118 -17.62 3.15 -2.21
C GLN A 118 -18.26 4.51 -2.50
N GLY A 119 -17.42 5.56 -2.52
CA GLY A 119 -17.78 6.90 -2.95
C GLY A 119 -17.54 7.17 -4.43
N GLY A 120 -17.53 8.45 -4.80
CA GLY A 120 -17.59 8.90 -6.20
C GLY A 120 -16.32 8.71 -7.03
N ASN A 121 -15.12 8.94 -6.47
CA ASN A 121 -13.85 8.96 -7.22
C ASN A 121 -12.98 7.72 -6.98
N SER A 122 -13.57 6.55 -7.04
CA SER A 122 -12.86 5.30 -6.72
C SER A 122 -11.65 5.03 -7.63
N GLY A 123 -11.71 5.43 -8.90
CA GLY A 123 -10.56 5.32 -9.82
C GLY A 123 -9.38 6.22 -9.44
N GLY A 124 -9.63 7.26 -8.66
CA GLY A 124 -8.62 8.19 -8.16
C GLY A 124 -8.06 7.84 -6.77
N PHE A 125 -8.56 6.79 -6.11
CA PHE A 125 -7.98 6.35 -4.83
C PHE A 125 -6.49 6.04 -5.00
N LEU A 126 -5.65 6.60 -4.13
CA LEU A 126 -4.20 6.50 -4.25
C LEU A 126 -3.64 5.35 -3.39
N GLN A 127 -2.88 4.48 -4.02
CA GLN A 127 -1.89 3.62 -3.38
C GLN A 127 -0.64 4.46 -3.13
N ILE A 128 0.14 4.20 -2.07
CA ILE A 128 1.17 5.14 -1.60
C ILE A 128 2.47 4.46 -1.17
N SER A 129 3.59 5.20 -1.24
CA SER A 129 4.88 4.83 -0.67
C SER A 129 5.60 6.06 -0.11
N GLY A 130 6.38 5.84 0.95
CA GLY A 130 7.18 6.87 1.61
C GLY A 130 6.47 7.60 2.74
N PHE A 131 5.21 7.27 3.00
CA PHE A 131 4.43 7.83 4.09
C PHE A 131 3.27 6.92 4.50
N THR A 132 2.72 7.19 5.67
CA THR A 132 1.47 6.58 6.15
C THR A 132 0.37 7.63 6.20
N VAL A 133 -0.84 7.27 5.77
CA VAL A 133 -2.04 8.09 5.89
C VAL A 133 -3.08 7.38 6.76
N VAL A 134 -3.73 8.14 7.63
CA VAL A 134 -4.87 7.65 8.43
C VAL A 134 -6.13 8.37 7.98
N TYR A 135 -7.13 7.61 7.57
CA TYR A 135 -8.47 8.10 7.21
C TYR A 135 -9.49 7.81 8.31
N ASP A 136 -10.39 8.74 8.52
CA ASP A 136 -11.68 8.50 9.13
C ASP A 136 -12.72 8.32 8.02
N PRO A 137 -13.14 7.09 7.69
CA PRO A 137 -14.08 6.85 6.60
C PRO A 137 -15.48 7.42 6.87
N ASP A 138 -15.83 7.66 8.12
CA ASP A 138 -17.12 8.21 8.56
C ASP A 138 -17.15 9.74 8.53
N ALA A 139 -15.99 10.40 8.38
CA ALA A 139 -15.95 11.85 8.27
C ALA A 139 -16.47 12.36 6.93
N GLU A 140 -16.87 13.62 6.89
CA GLU A 140 -17.29 14.27 5.66
C GLU A 140 -16.17 14.32 4.60
N ALA A 141 -16.53 14.28 3.34
CA ALA A 141 -15.56 14.42 2.25
C ALA A 141 -14.76 15.73 2.39
N GLY A 142 -13.43 15.63 2.32
CA GLY A 142 -12.51 16.75 2.55
C GLY A 142 -12.06 16.90 4.01
N GLN A 143 -12.51 16.03 4.91
CA GLN A 143 -12.12 15.98 6.32
C GLN A 143 -11.76 14.56 6.78
N ARG A 144 -11.54 13.65 5.83
CA ARG A 144 -11.29 12.23 6.12
C ARG A 144 -9.85 11.93 6.53
N VAL A 145 -8.89 12.71 6.06
CA VAL A 145 -7.48 12.51 6.42
C VAL A 145 -7.22 13.04 7.82
N THR A 146 -6.98 12.16 8.78
CA THR A 146 -6.69 12.57 10.17
C THR A 146 -5.21 12.86 10.39
N SER A 147 -4.31 12.12 9.72
CA SER A 147 -2.87 12.38 9.77
C SER A 147 -2.14 11.82 8.55
N ILE A 148 -1.00 12.44 8.23
CA ILE A 148 0.00 11.96 7.28
C ILE A 148 1.36 12.01 7.97
N THR A 149 2.09 10.90 7.96
CA THR A 149 3.42 10.80 8.58
C THR A 149 4.41 10.22 7.57
N LEU A 150 5.51 10.91 7.32
CA LEU A 150 6.58 10.40 6.44
C LEU A 150 7.29 9.22 7.09
N ASP A 151 7.78 8.30 6.27
CA ASP A 151 8.57 7.16 6.73
C ASP A 151 9.78 7.63 7.56
N GLY A 152 10.03 6.92 8.64
CA GLY A 152 11.10 7.26 9.59
C GLY A 152 10.80 8.43 10.53
N GLN A 153 9.66 9.10 10.37
CA GLN A 153 9.19 10.13 11.30
C GLN A 153 8.13 9.57 12.25
N THR A 154 7.97 10.22 13.40
CA THR A 154 6.95 9.89 14.41
C THR A 154 5.90 10.99 14.55
N THR A 155 6.18 12.16 14.03
CA THR A 155 5.29 13.33 14.10
C THR A 155 4.60 13.51 12.75
N PRO A 156 3.26 13.61 12.73
CA PRO A 156 2.53 13.91 11.50
C PRO A 156 2.96 15.26 10.91
N LEU A 157 2.87 15.36 9.59
CA LEU A 157 3.06 16.62 8.88
C LEU A 157 2.00 17.65 9.28
N ASP A 158 2.37 18.91 9.35
CA ASP A 158 1.39 19.99 9.52
C ASP A 158 0.60 20.18 8.22
N ARG A 159 -0.71 19.97 8.30
CA ARG A 159 -1.66 20.15 7.19
C ARG A 159 -1.58 21.54 6.53
N ASN A 160 -1.19 22.55 7.27
CA ASN A 160 -1.11 23.93 6.80
C ASN A 160 0.27 24.35 6.31
N ASP A 161 1.27 23.47 6.37
CA ASP A 161 2.61 23.79 5.91
C ASP A 161 2.65 23.88 4.38
N THR A 162 2.97 25.07 3.89
CA THR A 162 3.11 25.40 2.47
C THR A 162 4.58 25.63 2.07
N THR A 163 5.53 25.30 2.92
CA THR A 163 6.96 25.66 2.76
C THR A 163 7.88 24.47 2.66
N THR A 164 7.61 23.41 3.42
CA THR A 164 8.40 22.16 3.37
C THR A 164 8.22 21.51 2.00
N GLU A 165 9.32 21.17 1.35
CA GLU A 165 9.31 20.53 0.03
C GLU A 165 9.50 19.03 0.15
N ILE A 166 8.69 18.29 -0.60
CA ILE A 166 8.71 16.82 -0.72
C ILE A 166 8.67 16.51 -2.22
N ILE A 167 9.48 15.58 -2.68
CA ILE A 167 9.41 15.07 -4.06
C ILE A 167 8.33 14.00 -4.12
N MET A 168 7.30 14.23 -4.94
CA MET A 168 6.27 13.25 -5.24
C MET A 168 6.47 12.68 -6.63
N VAL A 169 6.44 11.34 -6.73
CA VAL A 169 6.51 10.59 -7.98
C VAL A 169 5.16 9.95 -8.26
N SER A 170 4.68 10.06 -9.47
CA SER A 170 3.46 9.36 -9.93
C SER A 170 3.42 9.30 -11.45
N ASN A 171 2.46 8.56 -11.99
CA ASN A 171 2.21 8.55 -13.41
C ASN A 171 1.82 9.96 -13.93
N ASN A 172 2.12 10.21 -15.20
CA ASN A 172 1.87 11.51 -15.82
C ASN A 172 0.37 11.85 -15.90
N TYR A 173 -0.53 10.87 -15.88
CA TYR A 173 -1.98 11.11 -15.87
C TYR A 173 -2.40 11.83 -14.58
N ILE A 174 -2.05 11.30 -13.40
CA ILE A 174 -2.34 11.94 -12.11
C ILE A 174 -1.61 13.27 -11.98
N MET A 175 -0.32 13.30 -12.34
CA MET A 175 0.50 14.52 -12.25
C MET A 175 0.04 15.63 -13.18
N SER A 176 -0.73 15.33 -14.22
CA SER A 176 -1.34 16.34 -15.11
C SER A 176 -2.76 16.75 -14.72
N GLY A 177 -3.26 16.27 -13.56
CA GLY A 177 -4.59 16.61 -13.06
C GLY A 177 -5.67 15.59 -13.38
N GLY A 178 -5.31 14.40 -13.86
CA GLY A 178 -6.22 13.27 -14.04
C GLY A 178 -6.94 12.91 -12.76
N SER A 179 -8.11 12.27 -12.83
CA SER A 179 -8.98 11.96 -11.69
C SER A 179 -9.24 13.14 -10.75
N SER A 180 -9.28 14.36 -11.30
CA SER A 180 -9.51 15.63 -10.58
C SER A 180 -8.36 16.11 -9.68
N TYR A 181 -7.15 15.55 -9.79
CA TYR A 181 -5.96 16.02 -9.06
C TYR A 181 -5.41 17.34 -9.60
N THR A 182 -6.29 18.34 -9.73
CA THR A 182 -5.95 19.67 -10.30
C THR A 182 -4.87 20.37 -9.52
N MET A 183 -4.77 20.15 -8.19
CA MET A 183 -3.72 20.70 -7.35
C MET A 183 -2.33 20.18 -7.77
N LEU A 184 -2.22 18.92 -8.19
CA LEU A 184 -0.99 18.38 -8.75
C LEU A 184 -0.77 18.87 -10.18
N GLY A 185 -1.84 18.96 -10.98
CA GLY A 185 -1.77 19.50 -12.35
C GLY A 185 -1.21 20.92 -12.42
N ALA A 186 -1.49 21.74 -11.41
CA ALA A 186 -1.06 23.15 -11.36
C ALA A 186 0.43 23.32 -11.01
N LEU A 187 1.09 22.31 -10.43
CA LEU A 187 2.51 22.39 -10.07
C LEU A 187 3.41 22.17 -11.29
N PRO A 188 4.58 22.83 -11.35
CA PRO A 188 5.56 22.57 -12.38
C PRO A 188 6.12 21.15 -12.29
N LYS A 189 6.45 20.57 -13.44
CA LYS A 189 7.19 19.30 -13.50
C LYS A 189 8.63 19.55 -13.03
N TYR A 190 9.07 18.77 -12.06
CA TYR A 190 10.44 18.79 -11.55
C TYR A 190 11.35 17.87 -12.39
N GLY A 191 10.90 16.68 -12.71
CA GLY A 191 11.64 15.68 -13.45
C GLY A 191 10.77 14.56 -14.03
N GLU A 192 11.43 13.62 -14.66
CA GLU A 192 10.83 12.40 -15.21
C GLU A 192 11.72 11.21 -14.89
N ALA A 193 11.16 10.22 -14.17
CA ALA A 193 11.92 9.09 -13.64
C ALA A 193 11.83 7.83 -14.53
N GLY A 194 11.30 7.94 -15.75
CA GLY A 194 11.22 6.83 -16.72
C GLY A 194 9.81 6.42 -17.11
N GLY A 195 9.70 5.33 -17.85
CA GLY A 195 8.40 4.72 -18.19
C GLY A 195 7.82 3.93 -17.02
N GLU A 196 6.50 3.99 -16.85
CA GLU A 196 5.79 3.30 -15.77
C GLU A 196 6.03 1.79 -15.80
N LEU A 197 5.76 1.15 -16.93
CA LEU A 197 5.87 -0.31 -17.08
C LEU A 197 7.30 -0.80 -16.91
N GLU A 198 8.26 -0.12 -17.54
CA GLU A 198 9.68 -0.47 -17.47
C GLU A 198 10.22 -0.34 -16.05
N THR A 199 9.77 0.67 -15.30
CA THR A 199 10.15 0.89 -13.90
C THR A 199 9.63 -0.25 -13.03
N ILE A 200 8.35 -0.60 -13.16
CA ILE A 200 7.74 -1.70 -12.39
C ILE A 200 8.44 -3.03 -12.73
N GLN A 201 8.69 -3.30 -14.02
CA GLN A 201 9.38 -4.51 -14.44
C GLN A 201 10.77 -4.62 -13.82
N SER A 202 11.58 -3.56 -13.93
CA SER A 202 12.95 -3.52 -13.38
C SER A 202 12.96 -3.73 -11.87
N TYR A 203 12.00 -3.13 -11.15
CA TYR A 203 11.87 -3.29 -9.71
C TYR A 203 11.48 -4.71 -9.33
N VAL A 204 10.51 -5.32 -10.02
CA VAL A 204 10.12 -6.73 -9.82
C VAL A 204 11.29 -7.68 -10.07
N GLU A 205 12.06 -7.47 -11.13
CA GLU A 205 13.27 -8.25 -11.44
C GLU A 205 14.31 -8.13 -10.32
N THR A 206 14.50 -6.93 -9.78
CA THR A 206 15.40 -6.66 -8.64
C THR A 206 14.91 -7.38 -7.38
N CYS A 207 13.62 -7.28 -7.07
CA CYS A 207 13.03 -7.97 -5.91
C CYS A 207 13.15 -9.50 -6.04
N LEU A 208 12.95 -10.04 -7.24
CA LEU A 208 13.14 -11.49 -7.50
C LEU A 208 14.59 -11.91 -7.30
N ALA A 209 15.55 -11.14 -7.83
CA ALA A 209 16.98 -11.43 -7.71
C ALA A 209 17.45 -11.39 -6.23
N ASN A 210 16.91 -10.50 -5.43
CA ASN A 210 17.26 -10.31 -4.03
C ASN A 210 16.42 -11.17 -3.06
N GLY A 211 15.37 -11.84 -3.55
CA GLY A 211 14.43 -12.61 -2.71
C GLY A 211 13.52 -11.74 -1.85
N THR A 212 13.34 -10.44 -2.18
CA THR A 212 12.54 -9.49 -1.41
C THR A 212 11.09 -9.37 -1.89
N LEU A 213 10.73 -9.97 -3.04
CA LEU A 213 9.34 -9.92 -3.52
C LEU A 213 8.34 -10.47 -2.50
N GLN A 214 8.78 -11.34 -1.63
CA GLN A 214 7.97 -11.93 -0.57
C GLN A 214 7.57 -10.93 0.53
N GLU A 215 8.22 -9.76 0.59
CA GLU A 215 7.84 -8.68 1.51
C GLU A 215 6.47 -8.10 1.13
N TYR A 216 6.05 -8.28 -0.14
CA TYR A 216 4.72 -7.91 -0.65
C TYR A 216 3.69 -9.04 -0.57
N ALA A 217 3.90 -10.03 0.28
CA ALA A 217 2.89 -11.05 0.52
C ALA A 217 1.62 -10.48 1.17
N GLY A 218 1.75 -9.41 1.98
CA GLY A 218 0.65 -8.63 2.53
C GLY A 218 0.84 -7.13 2.26
N THR A 219 -0.12 -6.32 2.71
CA THR A 219 -0.02 -4.86 2.68
C THR A 219 1.02 -4.37 3.68
N GLN A 220 1.53 -3.15 3.48
CA GLN A 220 2.54 -2.54 4.34
C GLN A 220 1.93 -1.69 5.46
N ASN A 221 0.57 -1.65 5.56
CA ASN A 221 -0.18 -0.86 6.53
C ASN A 221 0.10 0.65 6.43
N ARG A 222 0.22 1.14 5.21
CA ARG A 222 0.46 2.55 4.89
C ARG A 222 -0.83 3.36 4.84
N ILE A 223 -1.95 2.72 4.45
CA ILE A 223 -3.28 3.33 4.38
C ILE A 223 -4.13 2.73 5.47
N GLN A 224 -4.41 3.52 6.50
CA GLN A 224 -5.16 3.06 7.67
C GLN A 224 -6.54 3.70 7.69
N MET A 225 -7.56 2.89 7.96
CA MET A 225 -8.96 3.33 8.11
C MET A 225 -9.31 3.29 9.60
N ARG A 226 -9.57 4.45 10.20
CA ARG A 226 -9.88 4.56 11.63
C ARG A 226 -10.91 5.65 11.85
N SER A 227 -12.10 5.30 12.30
CA SER A 227 -13.10 6.29 12.74
C SER A 227 -12.61 7.07 13.96
N LEU A 228 -12.95 8.36 14.05
CA LEU A 228 -12.66 9.17 15.24
C LEU A 228 -13.28 8.52 16.48
N GLY A 229 -12.44 8.37 17.53
CA GLY A 229 -12.83 7.67 18.76
C GLY A 229 -12.67 6.14 18.69
N TYR A 230 -12.17 5.61 17.59
CA TYR A 230 -11.80 4.21 17.49
C TYR A 230 -10.50 3.96 18.26
N GLU A 231 -10.58 3.09 19.24
CA GLU A 231 -9.39 2.58 19.94
C GLU A 231 -8.99 1.26 19.25
N PRO A 232 -7.78 1.17 18.68
CA PRO A 232 -7.30 -0.09 18.10
C PRO A 232 -7.39 -1.20 19.13
N LYS A 233 -8.06 -2.28 18.78
CA LYS A 233 -8.17 -3.46 19.64
C LYS A 233 -7.15 -4.49 19.18
N ASP A 234 -6.52 -5.13 20.15
CA ASP A 234 -5.73 -6.31 19.88
C ASP A 234 -6.63 -7.55 19.93
N TYR A 235 -6.50 -8.38 18.91
CA TYR A 235 -7.25 -9.64 18.80
C TYR A 235 -6.28 -10.81 18.88
N SER A 236 -6.69 -11.84 19.63
CA SER A 236 -6.01 -13.12 19.60
C SER A 236 -6.57 -13.96 18.46
N VAL A 237 -5.69 -14.33 17.53
CA VAL A 237 -6.00 -15.16 16.39
C VAL A 237 -5.28 -16.49 16.54
N SER A 238 -6.00 -17.61 16.38
CA SER A 238 -5.43 -18.95 16.43
C SER A 238 -5.37 -19.55 15.03
N ILE A 239 -4.17 -19.92 14.62
CA ILE A 239 -3.84 -20.43 13.29
C ILE A 239 -3.46 -21.90 13.43
N LEU A 240 -4.16 -22.80 12.72
CA LEU A 240 -3.78 -24.20 12.68
C LEU A 240 -2.54 -24.38 11.78
N ILE A 241 -1.49 -24.91 12.35
CA ILE A 241 -0.26 -25.25 11.64
C ILE A 241 -0.22 -26.75 11.39
N THR A 242 -0.04 -27.14 10.14
CA THR A 242 0.01 -28.55 9.73
C THR A 242 1.30 -28.85 8.99
N ASP A 243 1.67 -30.12 8.94
CA ASP A 243 2.68 -30.61 8.02
C ASP A 243 2.14 -30.74 6.57
N GLU A 244 2.99 -31.19 5.65
CA GLU A 244 2.62 -31.38 4.23
C GLU A 244 1.52 -32.43 4.02
N SER A 245 1.28 -33.32 5.00
CA SER A 245 0.20 -34.32 4.96
C SER A 245 -1.10 -33.80 5.57
N GLY A 246 -1.13 -32.57 6.08
CA GLY A 246 -2.28 -31.94 6.73
C GLY A 246 -2.43 -32.32 8.20
N GLN A 247 -1.43 -32.98 8.83
CA GLN A 247 -1.48 -33.32 10.26
C GLN A 247 -1.05 -32.12 11.11
N PRO A 248 -1.76 -31.82 12.22
CA PRO A 248 -1.38 -30.75 13.14
C PRO A 248 0.03 -30.91 13.70
N LEU A 249 0.81 -29.83 13.66
CA LEU A 249 2.14 -29.77 14.26
C LEU A 249 2.03 -29.29 15.71
N ALA A 250 1.90 -30.23 16.66
CA ALA A 250 1.80 -29.96 18.07
C ALA A 250 3.15 -29.59 18.69
N ASP A 251 3.16 -28.71 19.69
CA ASP A 251 4.32 -28.28 20.49
C ASP A 251 5.53 -27.82 19.66
N GLN A 252 5.30 -27.31 18.44
CA GLN A 252 6.35 -26.85 17.56
C GLN A 252 6.68 -25.37 17.79
N ARG A 253 7.96 -25.08 18.01
CA ARG A 253 8.45 -23.71 18.03
C ARG A 253 8.65 -23.23 16.60
N LEU A 254 7.95 -22.14 16.26
CA LEU A 254 7.93 -21.58 14.94
C LEU A 254 8.31 -20.10 14.96
N SER A 255 8.87 -19.63 13.87
CA SER A 255 9.07 -18.22 13.65
C SER A 255 8.07 -17.72 12.59
N TYR A 256 7.53 -16.54 12.79
CA TYR A 256 6.59 -15.92 11.86
C TYR A 256 6.86 -14.43 11.72
N ARG A 257 6.31 -13.84 10.68
CA ARG A 257 6.27 -12.40 10.45
C ARG A 257 4.84 -11.97 10.26
N VAL A 258 4.50 -10.81 10.78
CA VAL A 258 3.24 -10.12 10.50
C VAL A 258 3.57 -8.93 9.61
N ASP A 259 2.88 -8.80 8.47
CA ASP A 259 3.04 -7.71 7.49
C ASP A 259 4.50 -7.51 7.05
N GLY A 260 5.21 -8.60 6.82
CA GLY A 260 6.62 -8.57 6.42
C GLY A 260 7.60 -8.01 7.46
N ARG A 261 7.11 -7.60 8.65
CA ARG A 261 7.87 -6.89 9.68
C ARG A 261 8.76 -7.83 10.52
N ILE A 262 9.06 -7.41 11.74
CA ILE A 262 9.98 -8.08 12.65
C ILE A 262 9.62 -9.55 12.85
N ARG A 263 10.60 -10.44 12.71
CA ARG A 263 10.46 -11.87 13.00
C ARG A 263 10.08 -12.09 14.47
N GLN A 264 8.98 -12.78 14.68
CA GLN A 264 8.46 -13.18 15.98
C GLN A 264 8.58 -14.69 16.14
N ASN A 265 8.49 -15.18 17.38
CA ASN A 265 8.50 -16.60 17.67
C ASN A 265 7.25 -16.97 18.47
N GLY A 266 6.68 -18.12 18.15
CA GLY A 266 5.57 -18.71 18.87
C GLY A 266 5.72 -20.21 18.95
N THR A 267 4.88 -20.84 19.75
CA THR A 267 4.81 -22.30 19.89
C THR A 267 3.36 -22.73 19.67
N THR A 268 3.15 -23.74 18.85
CA THR A 268 1.81 -24.35 18.70
C THR A 268 1.42 -25.12 19.96
N ASP A 269 0.14 -25.18 20.24
CA ASP A 269 -0.39 -26.01 21.32
C ASP A 269 -0.46 -27.52 20.93
N GLU A 270 -1.02 -28.33 21.80
CA GLU A 270 -1.24 -29.77 21.59
C GLU A 270 -2.10 -30.12 20.37
N ASN A 271 -2.87 -29.17 19.87
CA ASN A 271 -3.73 -29.30 18.70
C ASN A 271 -3.11 -28.68 17.43
N GLY A 272 -1.86 -28.21 17.51
CA GLY A 272 -1.18 -27.54 16.41
C GLY A 272 -1.60 -26.08 16.20
N MET A 273 -2.27 -25.45 17.17
CA MET A 273 -2.72 -24.06 17.05
C MET A 273 -1.64 -23.09 17.51
N LEU A 274 -1.24 -22.17 16.62
CA LEU A 274 -0.40 -21.02 16.93
C LEU A 274 -1.31 -19.82 17.23
N THR A 275 -1.28 -19.33 18.48
CA THR A 275 -2.02 -18.11 18.85
C THR A 275 -1.09 -16.90 18.76
N ILE A 276 -1.54 -15.90 18.00
CA ILE A 276 -0.84 -14.62 17.80
C ILE A 276 -1.78 -13.45 18.14
N THR A 277 -1.21 -12.32 18.47
CA THR A 277 -1.97 -11.08 18.68
C THR A 277 -1.80 -10.18 17.48
N LEU A 278 -2.91 -9.73 16.90
CA LEU A 278 -2.97 -8.78 15.78
C LEU A 278 -3.79 -7.57 16.21
N SER A 279 -3.41 -6.39 15.73
CA SER A 279 -4.24 -5.20 15.83
C SER A 279 -5.40 -5.27 14.84
N ASP A 280 -6.34 -4.34 14.89
CA ASP A 280 -7.34 -4.17 13.85
C ASP A 280 -6.70 -3.89 12.49
N GLY A 281 -7.28 -4.46 11.46
CA GLY A 281 -6.89 -4.27 10.07
C GLY A 281 -6.68 -5.58 9.31
N ALA A 282 -6.20 -5.45 8.09
CA ALA A 282 -5.76 -6.59 7.30
C ALA A 282 -4.30 -6.91 7.60
N HIS A 283 -3.99 -8.17 7.84
CA HIS A 283 -2.65 -8.64 8.17
C HIS A 283 -2.26 -9.86 7.34
N GLY A 284 -1.06 -9.83 6.77
CA GLY A 284 -0.39 -11.00 6.22
C GLY A 284 0.44 -11.69 7.31
N VAL A 285 0.15 -12.95 7.62
CA VAL A 285 0.94 -13.74 8.56
C VAL A 285 1.67 -14.84 7.82
N ARG A 286 3.00 -14.82 7.89
CA ARG A 286 3.88 -15.74 7.19
C ARG A 286 4.77 -16.49 8.15
N LEU A 287 4.84 -17.80 8.01
CA LEU A 287 5.84 -18.62 8.70
C LEU A 287 7.22 -18.37 8.09
N ALA A 288 8.20 -17.98 8.92
CA ALA A 288 9.50 -17.50 8.46
C ALA A 288 10.34 -18.56 7.71
N ASP A 289 10.10 -19.85 7.98
CA ASP A 289 10.85 -20.96 7.42
C ASP A 289 10.06 -21.70 6.31
N THR A 290 8.87 -21.18 5.95
CA THR A 290 8.04 -21.67 4.85
C THR A 290 7.60 -20.50 3.98
N GLN A 291 7.11 -20.80 2.78
CA GLN A 291 6.48 -19.80 1.91
C GLN A 291 4.97 -19.67 2.15
N GLN A 292 4.46 -20.35 3.18
CA GLN A 292 3.03 -20.31 3.49
C GLN A 292 2.68 -19.01 4.18
N GLU A 293 1.71 -18.33 3.63
CA GLU A 293 1.15 -17.10 4.15
C GLU A 293 -0.36 -17.22 4.21
N ILE A 294 -0.93 -16.66 5.25
CA ILE A 294 -2.36 -16.50 5.40
C ILE A 294 -2.69 -15.01 5.51
N TYR A 295 -3.81 -14.64 4.94
CA TYR A 295 -4.33 -13.29 5.02
C TYR A 295 -5.47 -13.27 6.04
N ILE A 296 -5.37 -12.38 7.01
CA ILE A 296 -6.35 -12.21 8.08
C ILE A 296 -6.89 -10.80 7.97
N ASP A 297 -8.17 -10.70 7.64
CA ASP A 297 -8.88 -9.44 7.56
C ASP A 297 -9.75 -9.30 8.80
N ASN A 298 -9.44 -8.32 9.64
CA ASN A 298 -10.12 -8.08 10.90
C ASN A 298 -10.51 -6.60 11.03
N TYR A 299 -11.38 -6.15 10.12
CA TYR A 299 -11.99 -4.81 10.16
C TYR A 299 -13.26 -4.74 11.00
N SER A 300 -13.59 -5.75 11.73
CA SER A 300 -14.76 -5.73 12.60
C SER A 300 -14.47 -4.96 13.88
N GLY A 301 -15.01 -3.77 13.99
CA GLY A 301 -15.18 -3.08 15.26
C GLY A 301 -16.20 -3.77 16.16
#